data_651381bd693c67bd2099c919b34910bb
#
_entry.id   651381bd693c67bd2099c919b34910bb
#
_cell.length_a   1.000
_cell.length_b   1.000
_cell.length_c   1.000
_cell.angle_alpha   90.00
_cell.angle_beta   90.00
_cell.angle_gamma   90.00
#
_symmetry.space_group_name_H-M   'P 1'
#
loop_
_entity.id
_entity.type
_entity.pdbx_description
1 polymer ?
#
loop_
_entity_poly.entity_id
_entity_poly.type
_entity_poly.pdbx_seq_one_letter_code
_entity_poly.pdbx_strand_id
1 'polypeptide(L)'
;MNVLLGGCGGTANVVVTKPKSTSLITPKLISIAPRNNAITVKRNEKIVLKFSVPIDPLTLTVNTEDTQCSGTIQISSYNFSNCVRMNLLELEDGNKRIVLSPKGVYATQEFHKIRLRTEIKAINGASLKKNLTTKLGFRTTWSQQIGTQGDDTGFAITVDKDGNVYLAGNTSVSESGEESDLFLAKYAPSGFLNWIHQPGFGRSVKAAVLRMEKTGQLSLRGLSQGKNNSAVIKLTYDVNGKKLSSKVIEISGTVSGNGMALDSEGHIYVSAASPFNLMKIRKTGEKMWATELNPGISLQAIAADSGTGLYLTGSMMRSLDGNKSTGGIDVFLLKMYKTGPKRWSKTFGTKLDDSGTSLAILSDE
;
A
#
# COMPACT_ATOMS: atom_id res chain seq x y z
N MET A 1 63.04 3.07 -12.30
CA MET A 1 64.23 2.69 -13.09
C MET A 1 65.45 2.98 -12.21
N ASN A 2 65.91 1.99 -11.46
CA ASN A 2 67.11 2.16 -10.63
C ASN A 2 68.30 1.43 -11.34
N VAL A 3 69.25 2.21 -11.76
CA VAL A 3 70.52 1.74 -12.37
C VAL A 3 71.55 1.73 -11.26
N LEU A 4 72.10 0.51 -10.93
CA LEU A 4 73.27 0.37 -10.09
C LEU A 4 74.45 0.13 -11.00
N LEU A 5 75.40 1.07 -11.03
CA LEU A 5 76.69 0.94 -11.69
C LEU A 5 77.72 0.43 -10.67
N GLY A 6 78.23 -0.81 -10.83
CA GLY A 6 79.37 -1.35 -10.11
C GLY A 6 80.52 -1.37 -11.06
N GLY A 7 81.68 -0.75 -10.68
CA GLY A 7 82.82 -0.60 -11.52
C GLY A 7 83.85 -1.72 -11.38
N CYS A 8 84.67 -1.78 -12.41
CA CYS A 8 85.96 -2.50 -12.67
C CYS A 8 85.82 -3.91 -13.27
N GLY A 9 85.99 -3.97 -14.61
CA GLY A 9 86.63 -5.06 -15.32
C GLY A 9 85.84 -6.35 -15.50
N GLY A 10 84.71 -6.26 -16.30
CA GLY A 10 84.00 -7.46 -16.68
C GLY A 10 82.72 -7.02 -17.39
N THR A 11 82.28 -7.72 -18.43
CA THR A 11 81.01 -7.47 -19.16
C THR A 11 79.87 -7.35 -18.20
N ALA A 12 79.29 -6.13 -18.07
CA ALA A 12 78.11 -5.87 -17.23
C ALA A 12 76.88 -6.49 -17.88
N ASN A 13 76.38 -7.56 -17.32
CA ASN A 13 75.00 -8.07 -17.65
C ASN A 13 73.97 -7.19 -16.97
N VAL A 14 73.30 -6.35 -17.76
CA VAL A 14 72.17 -5.60 -17.30
C VAL A 14 70.96 -6.55 -17.18
N VAL A 15 70.60 -6.97 -15.94
CA VAL A 15 69.39 -7.71 -15.66
C VAL A 15 68.24 -6.70 -15.60
N VAL A 16 67.50 -6.55 -16.69
CA VAL A 16 66.27 -5.81 -16.70
C VAL A 16 65.18 -6.68 -16.04
N THR A 17 64.97 -6.51 -14.75
CA THR A 17 63.82 -7.12 -14.11
C THR A 17 62.59 -6.41 -14.62
N LYS A 18 61.71 -7.12 -15.39
CA LYS A 18 60.36 -6.65 -15.70
C LYS A 18 59.69 -6.28 -14.38
N PRO A 19 59.04 -5.09 -14.29
CA PRO A 19 58.28 -4.78 -13.10
C PRO A 19 57.23 -5.88 -12.91
N LYS A 20 57.14 -6.40 -11.68
CA LYS A 20 56.12 -7.35 -11.27
C LYS A 20 54.76 -6.76 -11.66
N SER A 21 54.05 -7.40 -12.58
CA SER A 21 52.71 -7.01 -12.96
C SER A 21 51.85 -7.01 -11.69
N THR A 22 51.66 -5.84 -11.10
CA THR A 22 50.67 -5.69 -10.05
C THR A 22 49.30 -5.95 -10.71
N SER A 23 48.74 -7.10 -10.42
CA SER A 23 47.39 -7.43 -10.94
C SER A 23 46.43 -6.32 -10.57
N LEU A 24 45.87 -5.64 -11.59
CA LEU A 24 44.93 -4.57 -11.40
C LEU A 24 43.70 -5.12 -10.63
N ILE A 25 43.48 -4.63 -9.42
CA ILE A 25 42.33 -5.05 -8.62
C ILE A 25 41.09 -4.38 -9.24
N THR A 26 40.24 -5.19 -9.87
CA THR A 26 39.00 -4.73 -10.48
C THR A 26 37.96 -4.34 -9.43
N PRO A 27 37.23 -3.22 -9.62
CA PRO A 27 36.17 -2.82 -8.72
C PRO A 27 35.00 -3.81 -8.77
N LYS A 28 34.45 -4.10 -7.58
CA LYS A 28 33.22 -4.90 -7.44
C LYS A 28 32.22 -4.08 -6.64
N LEU A 29 30.96 -4.08 -7.06
CA LEU A 29 29.86 -3.53 -6.25
C LEU A 29 29.60 -4.49 -5.08
N ILE A 30 29.77 -4.00 -3.85
CA ILE A 30 29.55 -4.76 -2.61
C ILE A 30 28.12 -4.66 -2.15
N SER A 31 27.56 -3.45 -2.18
CA SER A 31 26.18 -3.22 -1.79
C SER A 31 25.58 -2.02 -2.51
N ILE A 32 24.26 -2.02 -2.55
CA ILE A 32 23.43 -0.96 -3.10
C ILE A 32 22.27 -0.68 -2.14
N ALA A 33 22.00 0.59 -1.89
CA ALA A 33 20.79 1.04 -1.20
C ALA A 33 20.12 2.12 -2.06
N PRO A 34 18.78 2.11 -2.22
CA PRO A 34 17.86 1.07 -1.75
C PRO A 34 18.17 -0.31 -2.34
N ARG A 35 17.85 -1.37 -1.59
CA ARG A 35 18.08 -2.75 -2.03
C ARG A 35 17.28 -3.06 -3.30
N ASN A 36 17.78 -3.98 -4.10
CA ASN A 36 17.00 -4.53 -5.21
C ASN A 36 15.69 -5.13 -4.66
N ASN A 37 14.57 -4.79 -5.31
CA ASN A 37 13.21 -5.13 -4.89
C ASN A 37 12.70 -4.43 -3.61
N ALA A 38 13.30 -3.33 -3.17
CA ALA A 38 12.72 -2.49 -2.12
C ALA A 38 11.46 -1.79 -2.64
N ILE A 39 10.36 -1.87 -1.89
CA ILE A 39 9.03 -1.40 -2.34
C ILE A 39 8.50 -0.18 -1.57
N THR A 40 9.15 0.23 -0.49
CA THR A 40 8.71 1.34 0.37
C THR A 40 9.77 2.44 0.46
N VAL A 41 10.34 2.81 -0.68
CA VAL A 41 11.41 3.79 -0.76
C VAL A 41 10.84 5.20 -0.82
N LYS A 42 11.40 6.14 -0.06
CA LYS A 42 11.00 7.55 -0.14
C LYS A 42 11.32 8.13 -1.52
N ARG A 43 10.48 9.01 -2.02
CA ARG A 43 10.64 9.61 -3.36
C ARG A 43 11.93 10.46 -3.52
N ASN A 44 12.53 10.88 -2.44
CA ASN A 44 13.79 11.64 -2.41
C ASN A 44 14.95 10.83 -1.80
N GLU A 45 14.81 9.52 -1.64
CA GLU A 45 15.81 8.66 -1.04
C GLU A 45 17.13 8.72 -1.81
N LYS A 46 18.24 8.82 -1.07
CA LYS A 46 19.57 8.77 -1.67
C LYS A 46 19.90 7.34 -2.10
N ILE A 47 20.55 7.21 -3.26
CA ILE A 47 21.14 5.95 -3.69
C ILE A 47 22.57 5.89 -3.16
N VAL A 48 22.93 4.78 -2.54
CA VAL A 48 24.26 4.54 -2.00
C VAL A 48 24.86 3.31 -2.67
N LEU A 49 26.01 3.48 -3.32
CA LEU A 49 26.78 2.41 -3.95
C LEU A 49 28.06 2.20 -3.14
N LYS A 50 28.35 0.98 -2.72
CA LYS A 50 29.59 0.64 -2.02
C LYS A 50 30.43 -0.32 -2.88
N PHE A 51 31.70 0.06 -3.12
CA PHE A 51 32.63 -0.71 -3.92
C PHE A 51 33.74 -1.35 -3.07
N SER A 52 34.35 -2.40 -3.59
CA SER A 52 35.46 -3.13 -2.93
C SER A 52 36.76 -2.35 -2.87
N VAL A 53 36.95 -1.41 -3.78
CA VAL A 53 38.16 -0.57 -3.93
C VAL A 53 37.76 0.87 -4.22
N PRO A 54 38.64 1.86 -3.98
CA PRO A 54 38.39 3.25 -4.34
C PRO A 54 38.15 3.41 -5.84
N ILE A 55 37.10 4.17 -6.18
CA ILE A 55 36.71 4.49 -7.55
C ILE A 55 37.35 5.83 -7.96
N ASP A 56 37.78 5.92 -9.19
CA ASP A 56 38.29 7.15 -9.79
C ASP A 56 37.11 8.11 -10.03
N PRO A 57 37.08 9.28 -9.35
CA PRO A 57 35.97 10.24 -9.47
C PRO A 57 35.75 10.71 -10.90
N LEU A 58 36.79 10.81 -11.72
CA LEU A 58 36.70 11.28 -13.10
C LEU A 58 35.91 10.32 -14.02
N THR A 59 35.72 9.09 -13.58
CA THR A 59 34.96 8.06 -14.31
C THR A 59 33.49 7.97 -13.88
N LEU A 60 33.09 8.74 -12.86
CA LEU A 60 31.74 8.75 -12.31
C LEU A 60 30.95 9.93 -12.89
N THR A 61 29.96 9.61 -13.68
CA THR A 61 29.08 10.62 -14.29
C THR A 61 27.63 10.17 -14.16
N VAL A 62 26.72 11.14 -14.01
CA VAL A 62 25.27 10.94 -13.92
C VAL A 62 24.55 11.89 -14.86
N ASN A 63 23.32 11.62 -15.15
CA ASN A 63 22.44 12.51 -15.89
C ASN A 63 21.98 13.68 -15.01
N THR A 64 22.36 14.91 -15.32
CA THR A 64 22.06 16.08 -14.49
C THR A 64 21.03 17.05 -15.10
N GLU A 65 20.82 17.05 -16.40
CA GLU A 65 20.08 18.15 -17.07
C GLU A 65 18.80 17.70 -17.77
N ASP A 66 18.84 16.65 -18.54
CA ASP A 66 17.70 16.16 -19.31
C ASP A 66 17.27 14.75 -18.88
N THR A 67 16.37 14.13 -19.63
CA THR A 67 15.92 12.77 -19.36
C THR A 67 16.63 11.71 -20.20
N GLN A 68 17.58 12.09 -21.07
CA GLN A 68 18.35 11.10 -21.83
C GLN A 68 19.26 10.31 -20.90
N CYS A 69 19.36 9.02 -21.14
CA CYS A 69 20.22 8.15 -20.35
C CYS A 69 21.69 8.34 -20.71
N SER A 70 22.34 9.27 -20.06
CA SER A 70 23.77 9.58 -20.17
C SER A 70 24.52 9.19 -18.89
N GLY A 71 25.86 9.21 -18.94
CA GLY A 71 26.72 8.93 -17.80
C GLY A 71 26.94 7.45 -17.51
N THR A 72 27.86 7.21 -16.57
CA THR A 72 28.31 5.86 -16.15
C THR A 72 27.43 5.24 -15.10
N ILE A 73 26.65 6.06 -14.36
CA ILE A 73 25.60 5.63 -13.42
C ILE A 73 24.29 6.14 -13.94
N GLN A 74 23.36 5.24 -14.21
CA GLN A 74 22.07 5.54 -14.80
C GLN A 74 20.94 4.98 -13.91
N ILE A 75 19.91 5.78 -13.68
CA ILE A 75 18.70 5.38 -12.94
C ILE A 75 17.51 5.58 -13.86
N SER A 76 16.70 4.55 -14.06
CA SER A 76 15.57 4.59 -14.98
C SER A 76 14.41 3.72 -14.52
N SER A 77 13.19 4.19 -14.74
CA SER A 77 11.97 3.40 -14.63
C SER A 77 11.52 2.79 -15.96
N TYR A 78 12.03 3.31 -17.09
CA TYR A 78 11.64 2.95 -18.45
C TYR A 78 12.71 2.20 -19.24
N ASN A 79 13.25 1.13 -18.67
CA ASN A 79 14.25 0.30 -19.37
C ASN A 79 15.40 1.10 -20.00
N PHE A 80 15.76 2.24 -19.39
CA PHE A 80 16.82 3.14 -19.84
C PHE A 80 16.60 3.83 -21.20
N SER A 81 15.34 4.02 -21.61
CA SER A 81 14.97 4.98 -22.65
C SER A 81 14.99 6.40 -22.10
N ASN A 82 14.55 6.58 -20.84
CA ASN A 82 14.63 7.82 -20.10
C ASN A 82 15.26 7.58 -18.73
N CYS A 83 16.11 8.50 -18.27
CA CYS A 83 16.77 8.41 -16.98
C CYS A 83 16.37 9.56 -16.04
N VAL A 84 16.41 9.24 -14.75
CA VAL A 84 16.18 10.22 -13.68
C VAL A 84 17.34 11.21 -13.65
N ARG A 85 17.01 12.50 -13.55
CA ARG A 85 18.02 13.54 -13.30
C ARG A 85 18.54 13.44 -11.87
N MET A 86 19.85 13.42 -11.73
CA MET A 86 20.54 13.28 -10.45
C MET A 86 21.33 14.56 -10.14
N ASN A 87 21.55 14.84 -8.86
CA ASN A 87 22.52 15.83 -8.41
C ASN A 87 23.93 15.29 -8.59
N LEU A 88 24.91 16.18 -8.46
CA LEU A 88 26.31 15.78 -8.42
C LEU A 88 26.57 14.74 -7.31
N LEU A 89 27.54 13.87 -7.54
CA LEU A 89 27.90 12.77 -6.67
C LEU A 89 28.60 13.28 -5.40
N GLU A 90 28.25 12.66 -4.25
CA GLU A 90 29.02 12.78 -3.03
C GLU A 90 29.90 11.52 -2.88
N LEU A 91 31.21 11.71 -2.60
CA LEU A 91 32.17 10.62 -2.44
C LEU A 91 32.57 10.52 -0.98
N GLU A 92 32.51 9.33 -0.42
CA GLU A 92 32.80 9.02 0.97
C GLU A 92 33.70 7.78 1.08
N ASP A 93 34.21 7.50 2.28
CA ASP A 93 34.99 6.29 2.59
C ASP A 93 36.14 6.10 1.60
N GLY A 94 36.95 7.17 1.37
CA GLY A 94 38.06 7.15 0.42
C GLY A 94 37.64 6.74 -0.99
N ASN A 95 36.52 7.27 -1.49
CA ASN A 95 35.92 6.97 -2.79
C ASN A 95 35.41 5.53 -2.98
N LYS A 96 35.19 4.79 -1.89
CA LYS A 96 34.52 3.48 -1.95
C LYS A 96 33.02 3.56 -1.83
N ARG A 97 32.50 4.64 -1.23
CA ARG A 97 31.08 4.89 -1.05
C ARG A 97 30.67 6.09 -1.88
N ILE A 98 29.74 5.87 -2.80
CA ILE A 98 29.22 6.86 -3.72
C ILE A 98 27.75 7.11 -3.37
N VAL A 99 27.40 8.36 -3.11
CA VAL A 99 26.06 8.78 -2.74
C VAL A 99 25.47 9.66 -3.84
N LEU A 100 24.26 9.31 -4.27
CA LEU A 100 23.52 10.05 -5.29
C LEU A 100 22.17 10.47 -4.73
N SER A 101 21.72 11.67 -5.08
CA SER A 101 20.36 12.13 -4.79
C SER A 101 19.64 12.54 -6.07
N PRO A 102 18.32 12.31 -6.19
CA PRO A 102 17.58 12.74 -7.35
C PRO A 102 17.50 14.28 -7.37
N LYS A 103 17.58 14.88 -8.57
CA LYS A 103 17.31 16.30 -8.78
C LYS A 103 15.78 16.50 -8.81
N GLY A 104 15.17 16.58 -7.62
CA GLY A 104 13.74 16.53 -7.40
C GLY A 104 13.33 15.23 -6.70
N VAL A 105 12.38 14.53 -7.27
CA VAL A 105 11.86 13.28 -6.69
C VAL A 105 11.71 12.20 -7.75
N TYR A 106 11.85 10.94 -7.36
CA TYR A 106 11.55 9.81 -8.24
C TYR A 106 10.08 9.79 -8.63
N ALA A 107 9.78 9.34 -9.84
CA ALA A 107 8.41 9.03 -10.23
C ALA A 107 7.80 8.02 -9.26
N THR A 108 6.50 8.13 -9.04
CA THR A 108 5.79 7.16 -8.20
C THR A 108 5.54 5.88 -8.98
N GLN A 109 5.68 4.76 -8.28
CA GLN A 109 5.15 3.43 -8.58
C GLN A 109 5.82 2.63 -9.66
N GLU A 110 6.83 3.16 -10.29
CA GLU A 110 7.67 2.40 -11.19
C GLU A 110 8.88 1.86 -10.44
N PHE A 111 9.35 0.70 -10.85
CA PHE A 111 10.61 0.19 -10.37
C PHE A 111 11.76 0.94 -11.04
N HIS A 112 12.50 1.69 -10.25
CA HIS A 112 13.69 2.40 -10.69
C HIS A 112 14.88 1.44 -10.70
N LYS A 113 15.28 1.01 -11.89
CA LYS A 113 16.50 0.20 -12.09
C LYS A 113 17.74 1.08 -12.09
N ILE A 114 18.83 0.54 -11.59
CA ILE A 114 20.14 1.19 -11.56
C ILE A 114 21.07 0.40 -12.47
N ARG A 115 21.74 1.11 -13.38
CA ARG A 115 22.76 0.57 -14.28
C ARG A 115 24.10 1.24 -14.00
N LEU A 116 25.13 0.44 -13.83
CA LEU A 116 26.53 0.85 -13.74
C LEU A 116 27.25 0.35 -14.97
N ARG A 117 27.96 1.24 -15.66
CA ARG A 117 28.64 0.92 -16.92
C ARG A 117 30.09 0.56 -16.69
N THR A 118 30.70 -0.13 -17.65
CA THR A 118 32.11 -0.59 -17.60
C THR A 118 33.10 0.53 -17.59
N GLU A 119 32.74 1.74 -17.97
CA GLU A 119 33.57 2.94 -17.93
C GLU A 119 33.93 3.40 -16.51
N ILE A 120 33.22 2.89 -15.47
CA ILE A 120 33.58 3.11 -14.07
C ILE A 120 34.90 2.36 -13.78
N LYS A 121 35.89 3.09 -13.33
CA LYS A 121 37.25 2.58 -13.04
C LYS A 121 37.61 2.76 -11.58
N ALA A 122 38.41 1.85 -11.06
CA ALA A 122 39.15 2.05 -9.82
C ALA A 122 40.30 3.05 -10.04
N ILE A 123 40.81 3.66 -8.97
CA ILE A 123 41.98 4.58 -9.03
C ILE A 123 43.20 3.94 -9.69
N ASN A 124 43.32 2.62 -9.61
CA ASN A 124 44.41 1.87 -10.29
C ASN A 124 44.18 1.68 -11.80
N GLY A 125 43.09 2.25 -12.37
CA GLY A 125 42.73 2.19 -13.79
C GLY A 125 41.93 0.94 -14.21
N ALA A 126 41.68 -0.02 -13.31
CA ALA A 126 40.90 -1.20 -13.63
C ALA A 126 39.43 -0.89 -13.76
N SER A 127 38.78 -1.30 -14.85
CA SER A 127 37.35 -1.12 -15.12
C SER A 127 36.47 -2.18 -14.44
N LEU A 128 35.17 -1.88 -14.29
CA LEU A 128 34.18 -2.92 -14.02
C LEU A 128 34.23 -4.00 -15.11
N LYS A 129 34.15 -5.28 -14.72
CA LYS A 129 34.22 -6.40 -15.69
C LYS A 129 33.09 -6.42 -16.72
N LYS A 130 31.92 -5.92 -16.32
CA LYS A 130 30.69 -5.86 -17.16
C LYS A 130 29.75 -4.78 -16.63
N ASN A 131 28.83 -4.34 -17.47
CA ASN A 131 27.73 -3.52 -17.00
C ASN A 131 26.90 -4.28 -15.94
N LEU A 132 26.57 -3.59 -14.85
CA LEU A 132 25.73 -4.11 -13.79
C LEU A 132 24.37 -3.42 -13.87
N THR A 133 23.29 -4.20 -13.88
CA THR A 133 21.94 -3.64 -13.82
C THR A 133 21.15 -4.38 -12.75
N THR A 134 20.47 -3.65 -11.87
CA THR A 134 19.58 -4.25 -10.88
C THR A 134 18.43 -4.97 -11.60
N LYS A 135 18.06 -6.16 -11.12
CA LYS A 135 17.04 -7.00 -11.76
C LYS A 135 15.66 -6.30 -11.75
N LEU A 136 15.22 -5.86 -10.59
CA LEU A 136 13.95 -5.14 -10.38
C LEU A 136 14.16 -3.66 -10.06
N GLY A 137 15.24 -3.34 -9.33
CA GLY A 137 15.47 -2.00 -8.81
C GLY A 137 14.71 -1.74 -7.50
N PHE A 138 14.29 -0.50 -7.27
CA PHE A 138 13.50 -0.09 -6.11
C PHE A 138 12.23 0.63 -6.54
N ARG A 139 11.20 0.57 -5.70
CA ARG A 139 9.91 1.22 -5.94
C ARG A 139 9.61 2.21 -4.83
N THR A 140 9.17 3.41 -5.21
CA THR A 140 8.79 4.45 -4.27
C THR A 140 7.34 4.25 -3.79
N THR A 141 7.04 4.71 -2.57
CA THR A 141 5.67 4.79 -2.07
C THR A 141 4.96 6.01 -2.63
N TRP A 142 3.64 5.94 -2.65
CA TRP A 142 2.77 7.07 -2.94
C TRP A 142 1.77 7.30 -1.80
N SER A 143 1.33 8.53 -1.69
CA SER A 143 0.16 8.92 -0.92
C SER A 143 -0.67 9.87 -1.76
N GLN A 144 -1.99 9.72 -1.70
CA GLN A 144 -2.93 10.60 -2.37
C GLN A 144 -3.96 11.05 -1.35
N GLN A 145 -4.31 12.31 -1.41
CA GLN A 145 -5.44 12.86 -0.71
C GLN A 145 -6.58 13.00 -1.71
N ILE A 146 -7.76 12.56 -1.32
CA ILE A 146 -8.99 12.71 -2.09
C ILE A 146 -10.01 13.38 -1.19
N GLY A 147 -10.74 14.32 -1.73
CA GLY A 147 -11.76 15.03 -0.99
C GLY A 147 -12.41 16.15 -1.81
N THR A 148 -13.46 16.70 -1.25
CA THR A 148 -14.21 17.86 -1.73
C THR A 148 -13.94 19.08 -0.84
N GLN A 149 -14.76 20.12 -0.92
CA GLN A 149 -14.70 21.26 0.03
C GLN A 149 -15.37 20.95 1.37
N GLY A 150 -16.14 19.86 1.45
CA GLY A 150 -16.80 19.41 2.67
C GLY A 150 -16.03 18.30 3.37
N ASP A 151 -16.63 17.72 4.39
CA ASP A 151 -16.06 16.60 5.13
C ASP A 151 -16.13 15.32 4.31
N ASP A 152 -14.99 14.65 4.16
CA ASP A 152 -14.86 13.42 3.41
C ASP A 152 -14.33 12.29 4.31
N THR A 153 -14.89 11.09 4.17
CA THR A 153 -14.49 9.93 4.95
C THR A 153 -14.36 8.71 4.07
N GLY A 154 -13.18 8.06 4.07
CA GLY A 154 -12.97 6.78 3.42
C GLY A 154 -13.45 5.63 4.33
N PHE A 155 -14.26 4.70 3.81
CA PHE A 155 -14.81 3.57 4.57
C PHE A 155 -14.35 2.21 4.10
N ALA A 156 -14.09 2.05 2.81
CA ALA A 156 -13.78 0.74 2.26
C ALA A 156 -12.72 0.83 1.15
N ILE A 157 -11.84 -0.15 1.14
CA ILE A 157 -10.77 -0.27 0.16
C ILE A 157 -10.69 -1.71 -0.34
N THR A 158 -10.41 -1.89 -1.62
CA THR A 158 -10.11 -3.20 -2.21
C THR A 158 -9.08 -3.05 -3.32
N VAL A 159 -8.44 -4.16 -3.71
CA VAL A 159 -7.39 -4.19 -4.74
C VAL A 159 -7.73 -5.27 -5.75
N ASP A 160 -7.51 -5.01 -7.04
CA ASP A 160 -7.63 -6.04 -8.07
C ASP A 160 -6.31 -6.81 -8.27
N LYS A 161 -6.36 -7.85 -9.11
CA LYS A 161 -5.19 -8.70 -9.44
C LYS A 161 -4.05 -7.94 -10.13
N ASP A 162 -4.34 -6.79 -10.73
CA ASP A 162 -3.38 -5.94 -11.42
C ASP A 162 -2.78 -4.86 -10.48
N GLY A 163 -3.20 -4.86 -9.20
CA GLY A 163 -2.73 -3.96 -8.17
C GLY A 163 -3.41 -2.58 -8.21
N ASN A 164 -4.49 -2.39 -8.97
CA ASN A 164 -5.29 -1.17 -8.88
C ASN A 164 -6.03 -1.12 -7.55
N VAL A 165 -6.05 0.06 -6.95
CA VAL A 165 -6.68 0.31 -5.65
C VAL A 165 -8.03 0.99 -5.89
N TYR A 166 -9.07 0.47 -5.27
CA TYR A 166 -10.41 1.05 -5.29
C TYR A 166 -10.76 1.51 -3.89
N LEU A 167 -11.19 2.75 -3.77
CA LEU A 167 -11.56 3.40 -2.51
C LEU A 167 -13.00 3.87 -2.59
N ALA A 168 -13.80 3.53 -1.60
CA ALA A 168 -15.14 4.05 -1.43
C ALA A 168 -15.29 4.79 -0.10
N GLY A 169 -16.10 5.81 -0.10
CA GLY A 169 -16.36 6.64 1.06
C GLY A 169 -17.56 7.53 0.89
N ASN A 170 -17.67 8.49 1.77
CA ASN A 170 -18.69 9.52 1.76
C ASN A 170 -18.06 10.90 1.60
N THR A 171 -18.77 11.76 0.93
CA THR A 171 -18.48 13.18 0.83
C THR A 171 -19.70 13.98 1.28
N SER A 172 -19.50 15.08 1.99
CA SER A 172 -20.59 15.99 2.29
C SER A 172 -20.84 16.90 1.09
N VAL A 173 -22.09 16.95 0.63
CA VAL A 173 -22.51 17.69 -0.59
C VAL A 173 -22.93 19.11 -0.25
N SER A 174 -23.27 19.38 1.01
CA SER A 174 -23.69 20.70 1.45
C SER A 174 -22.86 21.22 2.62
N GLU A 175 -22.73 22.54 2.74
CA GLU A 175 -22.10 23.20 3.89
C GLU A 175 -22.82 22.92 5.22
N SER A 176 -24.07 22.43 5.17
CA SER A 176 -24.87 22.05 6.35
C SER A 176 -24.63 20.62 6.83
N GLY A 177 -23.92 19.78 6.06
CA GLY A 177 -23.64 18.38 6.43
C GLY A 177 -24.86 17.45 6.44
N GLU A 178 -26.01 17.90 5.98
CA GLU A 178 -27.26 17.12 6.03
C GLU A 178 -27.37 16.06 4.94
N GLU A 179 -26.67 16.23 3.83
CA GLU A 179 -26.61 15.24 2.75
C GLU A 179 -25.18 14.73 2.58
N SER A 180 -25.02 13.42 2.54
CA SER A 180 -23.75 12.80 2.21
C SER A 180 -23.93 11.87 1.03
N ASP A 181 -23.09 12.07 0.00
CA ASP A 181 -23.05 11.20 -1.17
C ASP A 181 -21.91 10.17 -1.05
N LEU A 182 -22.11 9.06 -1.74
CA LEU A 182 -21.05 8.08 -1.92
C LEU A 182 -20.02 8.59 -2.92
N PHE A 183 -18.75 8.30 -2.71
CA PHE A 183 -17.78 8.33 -3.78
C PHE A 183 -17.16 6.94 -3.99
N LEU A 184 -16.73 6.68 -5.20
CA LEU A 184 -15.96 5.52 -5.58
C LEU A 184 -14.84 5.97 -6.51
N ALA A 185 -13.60 5.69 -6.14
CA ALA A 185 -12.41 6.09 -6.90
C ALA A 185 -11.54 4.88 -7.23
N LYS A 186 -10.92 4.89 -8.39
CA LYS A 186 -9.89 3.94 -8.81
C LYS A 186 -8.55 4.63 -8.95
N TYR A 187 -7.55 4.05 -8.32
CA TYR A 187 -6.15 4.42 -8.51
C TYR A 187 -5.40 3.28 -9.20
N ALA A 188 -4.59 3.61 -10.18
CA ALA A 188 -3.61 2.68 -10.73
C ALA A 188 -2.62 2.25 -9.63
N PRO A 189 -1.89 1.15 -9.79
CA PRO A 189 -0.79 0.79 -8.88
C PRO A 189 0.23 1.92 -8.69
N SER A 190 0.28 2.85 -9.63
CA SER A 190 1.05 4.08 -9.66
C SER A 190 0.53 5.21 -8.74
N GLY A 191 -0.66 5.21 -8.07
CA GLY A 191 -1.40 6.28 -7.37
C GLY A 191 -1.98 7.32 -8.31
N PHE A 192 -1.86 7.07 -9.61
CA PHE A 192 -2.56 7.90 -10.55
C PHE A 192 -4.07 7.64 -10.43
N LEU A 193 -4.84 8.70 -10.22
CA LEU A 193 -6.30 8.61 -10.19
C LEU A 193 -6.80 8.32 -11.62
N ASN A 194 -7.37 7.14 -11.83
CA ASN A 194 -7.93 6.76 -13.12
C ASN A 194 -9.31 7.36 -13.32
N TRP A 195 -10.17 7.23 -12.32
CA TRP A 195 -11.52 7.79 -12.32
C TRP A 195 -12.07 7.91 -10.90
N ILE A 196 -13.05 8.80 -10.75
CA ILE A 196 -13.86 8.98 -9.55
C ILE A 196 -15.31 9.16 -9.95
N HIS A 197 -16.21 8.58 -9.18
CA HIS A 197 -17.66 8.71 -9.32
C HIS A 197 -18.29 9.14 -8.00
N GLN A 198 -19.27 10.01 -8.08
CA GLN A 198 -20.11 10.46 -6.98
C GLN A 198 -21.58 10.21 -7.36
N PRO A 199 -22.08 8.97 -7.20
CA PRO A 199 -23.48 8.68 -7.50
C PRO A 199 -24.38 9.28 -6.43
N GLY A 200 -25.12 10.34 -6.76
CA GLY A 200 -26.14 10.93 -5.92
C GLY A 200 -27.37 10.03 -5.79
N PHE A 201 -27.96 9.96 -4.60
CA PHE A 201 -29.16 9.16 -4.31
C PHE A 201 -30.33 9.99 -3.77
N GLY A 202 -30.19 11.30 -3.59
CA GLY A 202 -31.19 12.16 -2.97
C GLY A 202 -31.53 11.77 -1.52
N ARG A 203 -30.60 11.05 -0.87
CA ARG A 203 -30.66 10.64 0.54
C ARG A 203 -29.25 10.41 1.06
N SER A 204 -29.05 10.62 2.36
CA SER A 204 -27.77 10.30 3.00
C SER A 204 -27.47 8.80 2.92
N VAL A 205 -26.31 8.44 2.39
CA VAL A 205 -25.84 7.06 2.26
C VAL A 205 -24.42 6.97 2.79
N LYS A 206 -24.18 6.02 3.70
CA LYS A 206 -22.83 5.70 4.16
C LYS A 206 -22.28 4.49 3.41
N ALA A 207 -21.09 4.59 2.84
CA ALA A 207 -20.41 3.44 2.24
C ALA A 207 -20.06 2.43 3.33
N ALA A 208 -20.34 1.15 3.09
CA ALA A 208 -20.15 0.12 4.09
C ALA A 208 -19.31 -1.06 3.59
N VAL A 209 -19.48 -1.48 2.34
CA VAL A 209 -18.75 -2.62 1.75
C VAL A 209 -18.35 -2.31 0.32
N LEU A 210 -17.07 -2.44 0.03
CA LEU A 210 -16.53 -2.46 -1.33
C LEU A 210 -15.84 -3.80 -1.58
N ARG A 211 -16.22 -4.48 -2.65
CA ARG A 211 -15.69 -5.80 -2.96
C ARG A 211 -15.41 -5.95 -4.45
N MET A 212 -14.28 -6.55 -4.77
CA MET A 212 -14.01 -7.09 -6.10
C MET A 212 -14.64 -8.49 -6.18
N GLU A 213 -15.61 -8.66 -7.05
CA GLU A 213 -16.28 -9.95 -7.28
C GLU A 213 -15.41 -10.87 -8.16
N LYS A 214 -15.63 -12.17 -8.08
CA LYS A 214 -14.91 -13.16 -8.92
C LYS A 214 -15.07 -12.92 -10.42
N THR A 215 -16.14 -12.24 -10.82
CA THR A 215 -16.41 -11.82 -12.20
C THR A 215 -15.57 -10.65 -12.68
N GLY A 216 -14.72 -10.07 -11.83
CA GLY A 216 -13.96 -8.86 -12.12
C GLY A 216 -14.79 -7.56 -12.02
N GLN A 217 -15.99 -7.62 -11.45
CA GLN A 217 -16.84 -6.47 -11.23
C GLN A 217 -16.66 -5.92 -9.81
N LEU A 218 -16.79 -4.61 -9.65
CA LEU A 218 -16.84 -3.94 -8.35
C LEU A 218 -18.26 -3.90 -7.84
N SER A 219 -18.47 -4.38 -6.61
CA SER A 219 -19.73 -4.26 -5.89
C SER A 219 -19.53 -3.31 -4.70
N LEU A 220 -20.18 -2.15 -4.77
CA LEU A 220 -20.26 -1.19 -3.67
C LEU A 220 -21.63 -1.31 -3.02
N ARG A 221 -21.66 -1.39 -1.69
CA ARG A 221 -22.88 -1.31 -0.91
C ARG A 221 -22.77 -0.22 0.12
N GLY A 222 -23.83 0.55 0.22
CA GLY A 222 -24.00 1.58 1.23
C GLY A 222 -25.27 1.37 2.03
N LEU A 223 -25.31 1.94 3.22
CA LEU A 223 -26.50 2.00 4.09
C LEU A 223 -27.07 3.39 4.07
N SER A 224 -28.35 3.49 3.74
CA SER A 224 -29.12 4.70 3.91
C SER A 224 -29.96 4.61 5.17
N GLN A 225 -29.85 5.61 6.03
CA GLN A 225 -30.68 5.75 7.22
C GLN A 225 -31.85 6.68 6.94
N GLY A 226 -33.05 6.24 7.18
CA GLY A 226 -34.25 7.07 7.18
C GLY A 226 -34.91 7.08 8.56
N LYS A 227 -35.75 8.04 8.83
CA LYS A 227 -36.49 8.14 10.12
C LYS A 227 -37.31 6.89 10.42
N ASN A 228 -37.91 6.29 9.40
CA ASN A 228 -38.78 5.11 9.53
C ASN A 228 -38.32 3.92 8.72
N ASN A 229 -37.56 4.12 7.64
CA ASN A 229 -37.08 3.06 6.75
C ASN A 229 -35.62 3.28 6.44
N SER A 230 -34.89 2.20 6.47
CA SER A 230 -33.51 2.16 6.01
C SER A 230 -33.42 1.41 4.69
N ALA A 231 -32.34 1.59 3.96
CA ALA A 231 -32.11 0.86 2.72
C ALA A 231 -30.65 0.43 2.57
N VAL A 232 -30.43 -0.70 1.91
CA VAL A 232 -29.14 -1.06 1.34
C VAL A 232 -29.12 -0.63 -0.11
N ILE A 233 -28.16 0.19 -0.47
CA ILE A 233 -27.90 0.59 -1.84
C ILE A 233 -26.82 -0.30 -2.39
N LYS A 234 -27.12 -1.02 -3.48
CA LYS A 234 -26.14 -1.84 -4.20
C LYS A 234 -25.83 -1.20 -5.53
N LEU A 235 -24.55 -0.90 -5.76
CA LEU A 235 -24.00 -0.46 -7.03
C LEU A 235 -23.03 -1.49 -7.57
N THR A 236 -23.07 -1.69 -8.87
CA THR A 236 -22.08 -2.55 -9.55
C THR A 236 -21.45 -1.76 -10.69
N TYR A 237 -20.11 -1.83 -10.75
CA TYR A 237 -19.30 -1.19 -11.78
C TYR A 237 -18.39 -2.22 -12.45
N ASP A 238 -18.00 -1.96 -13.69
CA ASP A 238 -16.85 -2.62 -14.27
C ASP A 238 -15.54 -1.95 -13.79
N VAL A 239 -14.41 -2.55 -14.12
CA VAL A 239 -13.09 -2.02 -13.73
C VAL A 239 -12.72 -0.69 -14.43
N ASN A 240 -13.44 -0.31 -15.47
CA ASN A 240 -13.26 0.95 -16.19
C ASN A 240 -14.14 2.08 -15.64
N GLY A 241 -14.96 1.79 -14.62
CA GLY A 241 -15.82 2.76 -13.96
C GLY A 241 -17.22 2.90 -14.58
N LYS A 242 -17.58 2.07 -15.56
CA LYS A 242 -18.93 2.05 -16.11
C LYS A 242 -19.89 1.42 -15.11
N LYS A 243 -20.92 2.17 -14.71
CA LYS A 243 -22.00 1.66 -13.86
C LYS A 243 -22.82 0.61 -14.60
N LEU A 244 -22.84 -0.61 -14.07
CA LEU A 244 -23.57 -1.75 -14.65
C LEU A 244 -24.96 -1.90 -14.06
N SER A 245 -25.11 -1.64 -12.77
CA SER A 245 -26.40 -1.70 -12.08
C SER A 245 -26.46 -0.81 -10.87
N SER A 246 -27.70 -0.40 -10.52
CA SER A 246 -28.03 0.27 -9.26
C SER A 246 -29.30 -0.35 -8.72
N LYS A 247 -29.30 -0.74 -7.44
CA LYS A 247 -30.47 -1.31 -6.77
C LYS A 247 -30.60 -0.73 -5.37
N VAL A 248 -31.78 -0.27 -5.02
CA VAL A 248 -32.16 0.08 -3.66
C VAL A 248 -32.94 -1.09 -3.08
N ILE A 249 -32.54 -1.56 -1.90
CA ILE A 249 -33.17 -2.64 -1.16
C ILE A 249 -33.70 -2.02 0.13
N GLU A 250 -34.98 -1.72 0.18
CA GLU A 250 -35.64 -1.18 1.37
C GLU A 250 -35.61 -2.24 2.48
N ILE A 251 -35.37 -1.79 3.70
CA ILE A 251 -35.28 -2.63 4.90
C ILE A 251 -36.35 -2.22 5.90
N SER A 252 -37.11 -3.17 6.39
CA SER A 252 -38.02 -2.95 7.50
C SER A 252 -37.22 -2.80 8.81
N GLY A 253 -37.11 -1.58 9.30
CA GLY A 253 -36.40 -1.24 10.54
C GLY A 253 -35.29 -0.22 10.31
N THR A 254 -34.71 0.23 11.41
CA THR A 254 -33.63 1.20 11.42
C THR A 254 -32.26 0.51 11.59
N VAL A 255 -31.28 0.95 10.83
CA VAL A 255 -29.87 0.49 10.93
C VAL A 255 -29.00 1.59 11.54
N SER A 256 -27.94 1.22 12.23
CA SER A 256 -27.01 2.17 12.85
C SER A 256 -25.88 2.63 11.93
N GLY A 257 -25.71 1.99 10.79
CA GLY A 257 -24.79 2.43 9.74
C GLY A 257 -23.30 2.14 9.93
N ASN A 258 -22.90 1.44 11.00
CA ASN A 258 -21.47 1.26 11.31
C ASN A 258 -20.87 -0.07 10.85
N GLY A 259 -21.65 -1.07 10.51
CA GLY A 259 -21.12 -2.37 10.06
C GLY A 259 -22.07 -3.09 9.11
N MET A 260 -21.49 -3.67 8.05
CA MET A 260 -22.22 -4.52 7.11
C MET A 260 -21.31 -5.67 6.66
N ALA A 261 -21.89 -6.85 6.52
CA ALA A 261 -21.25 -8.00 5.87
C ALA A 261 -22.22 -8.74 4.97
N LEU A 262 -21.66 -9.60 4.13
CA LEU A 262 -22.41 -10.47 3.22
C LEU A 262 -21.89 -11.89 3.35
N ASP A 263 -22.82 -12.85 3.36
CA ASP A 263 -22.46 -14.25 3.20
C ASP A 263 -22.40 -14.66 1.70
N SER A 264 -22.01 -15.91 1.47
CA SER A 264 -21.92 -16.49 0.13
C SER A 264 -23.26 -16.59 -0.60
N GLU A 265 -24.39 -16.60 0.14
CA GLU A 265 -25.75 -16.63 -0.40
C GLU A 265 -26.28 -15.23 -0.74
N GLY A 266 -25.53 -14.19 -0.34
CA GLY A 266 -25.88 -12.79 -0.54
C GLY A 266 -26.84 -12.23 0.52
N HIS A 267 -27.02 -12.92 1.64
CA HIS A 267 -27.69 -12.35 2.79
C HIS A 267 -26.83 -11.22 3.38
N ILE A 268 -27.48 -10.24 3.94
CA ILE A 268 -26.86 -9.03 4.45
C ILE A 268 -26.97 -9.04 5.98
N TYR A 269 -25.86 -8.80 6.64
CA TYR A 269 -25.79 -8.57 8.09
C TYR A 269 -25.45 -7.11 8.31
N VAL A 270 -26.24 -6.43 9.13
CA VAL A 270 -26.09 -5.01 9.42
C VAL A 270 -26.18 -4.74 10.91
N SER A 271 -25.45 -3.74 11.36
CA SER A 271 -25.68 -3.16 12.67
C SER A 271 -27.06 -2.49 12.69
N ALA A 272 -27.86 -2.80 13.70
CA ALA A 272 -29.23 -2.30 13.86
C ALA A 272 -29.32 -1.29 15.01
N ALA A 273 -30.31 -0.39 14.94
CA ALA A 273 -30.61 0.51 16.04
C ALA A 273 -31.32 -0.22 17.18
N SER A 274 -31.28 0.37 18.39
CA SER A 274 -31.96 -0.15 19.58
C SER A 274 -33.45 -0.56 19.30
N PRO A 275 -33.92 -1.66 19.89
CA PRO A 275 -33.27 -2.51 20.90
C PRO A 275 -32.31 -3.54 20.30
N PHE A 276 -32.24 -3.70 19.02
CA PHE A 276 -31.38 -4.70 18.37
C PHE A 276 -30.02 -4.10 18.06
N ASN A 277 -28.97 -4.93 18.13
CA ASN A 277 -27.63 -4.52 17.71
C ASN A 277 -27.25 -5.11 16.36
N LEU A 278 -27.85 -6.24 15.97
CA LEU A 278 -27.54 -6.99 14.77
C LEU A 278 -28.81 -7.49 14.07
N MET A 279 -28.85 -7.35 12.75
CA MET A 279 -29.95 -7.83 11.91
C MET A 279 -29.41 -8.62 10.71
N LYS A 280 -30.05 -9.74 10.39
CA LYS A 280 -29.86 -10.49 9.14
C LYS A 280 -31.04 -10.23 8.20
N ILE A 281 -30.71 -9.92 6.94
CA ILE A 281 -31.64 -9.53 5.89
C ILE A 281 -31.39 -10.41 4.67
N ARG A 282 -32.45 -10.87 4.01
CA ARG A 282 -32.36 -11.51 2.69
C ARG A 282 -31.83 -10.53 1.65
N LYS A 283 -31.23 -11.04 0.58
CA LYS A 283 -30.85 -10.23 -0.59
C LYS A 283 -32.01 -9.46 -1.25
N THR A 284 -33.24 -9.81 -0.89
CA THR A 284 -34.49 -9.15 -1.32
C THR A 284 -34.92 -7.97 -0.43
N GLY A 285 -34.33 -7.83 0.77
CA GLY A 285 -34.68 -6.78 1.75
C GLY A 285 -35.49 -7.28 2.95
N GLU A 286 -35.97 -8.51 2.93
CA GLU A 286 -36.73 -9.10 4.00
C GLU A 286 -35.92 -9.38 5.26
N LYS A 287 -36.39 -8.94 6.42
CA LYS A 287 -35.75 -9.28 7.69
C LYS A 287 -35.91 -10.79 7.97
N MET A 288 -34.82 -11.48 8.17
CA MET A 288 -34.80 -12.90 8.57
C MET A 288 -34.84 -13.03 10.09
N TRP A 289 -33.96 -12.28 10.76
CA TRP A 289 -33.92 -12.20 12.23
C TRP A 289 -33.20 -10.91 12.65
N ALA A 290 -33.44 -10.51 13.88
CA ALA A 290 -32.69 -9.48 14.58
C ALA A 290 -32.41 -9.95 16.01
N THR A 291 -31.30 -9.57 16.57
CA THR A 291 -30.90 -9.97 17.92
C THR A 291 -30.28 -8.81 18.68
N GLU A 292 -30.55 -8.77 19.96
CA GLU A 292 -29.83 -7.95 20.91
C GLU A 292 -28.59 -8.73 21.35
N LEU A 293 -27.41 -8.10 21.27
CA LEU A 293 -26.16 -8.73 21.68
C LEU A 293 -25.91 -8.56 23.18
N ASN A 294 -25.88 -7.33 23.64
CA ASN A 294 -25.82 -6.91 25.06
C ASN A 294 -26.02 -5.40 25.16
N PRO A 295 -26.61 -4.88 26.23
CA PRO A 295 -26.69 -3.44 26.47
C PRO A 295 -25.28 -2.82 26.55
N GLY A 296 -25.07 -1.71 25.87
CA GLY A 296 -23.79 -0.97 25.89
C GLY A 296 -22.77 -1.44 24.84
N ILE A 297 -23.14 -2.33 23.92
CA ILE A 297 -22.34 -2.67 22.73
C ILE A 297 -22.58 -1.64 21.62
N SER A 298 -21.49 -1.10 21.06
CA SER A 298 -21.45 -0.37 19.80
C SER A 298 -20.77 -1.23 18.74
N LEU A 299 -21.52 -1.78 17.81
CA LEU A 299 -21.03 -2.65 16.73
C LEU A 299 -20.42 -1.81 15.61
N GLN A 300 -19.13 -2.01 15.32
CA GLN A 300 -18.38 -1.25 14.33
C GLN A 300 -18.08 -2.05 13.06
N ALA A 301 -17.79 -3.33 13.17
CA ALA A 301 -17.49 -4.17 12.02
C ALA A 301 -18.09 -5.57 12.15
N ILE A 302 -18.48 -6.11 10.99
CA ILE A 302 -19.06 -7.45 10.82
C ILE A 302 -18.29 -8.14 9.69
N ALA A 303 -17.98 -9.41 9.84
CA ALA A 303 -17.42 -10.24 8.79
C ALA A 303 -18.05 -11.65 8.81
N ALA A 304 -18.37 -12.21 7.65
CA ALA A 304 -18.93 -13.53 7.48
C ALA A 304 -17.92 -14.45 6.79
N ASP A 305 -17.60 -15.61 7.39
CA ASP A 305 -16.73 -16.60 6.75
C ASP A 305 -17.45 -17.35 5.60
N SER A 306 -16.73 -18.20 4.89
CA SER A 306 -17.31 -19.05 3.83
C SER A 306 -18.24 -20.14 4.38
N GLY A 307 -18.08 -20.51 5.67
CA GLY A 307 -18.89 -21.52 6.37
C GLY A 307 -20.07 -20.89 7.10
N THR A 308 -20.21 -21.21 8.37
CA THR A 308 -21.35 -20.85 9.22
C THR A 308 -21.08 -19.72 10.21
N GLY A 309 -19.86 -19.15 10.20
CA GLY A 309 -19.40 -18.18 11.17
C GLY A 309 -19.70 -16.74 10.78
N LEU A 310 -20.10 -15.96 11.77
CA LEU A 310 -20.25 -14.52 11.73
C LEU A 310 -19.39 -13.93 12.84
N TYR A 311 -18.55 -12.97 12.51
CA TYR A 311 -17.62 -12.32 13.43
C TYR A 311 -17.98 -10.84 13.55
N LEU A 312 -17.95 -10.35 14.77
CA LEU A 312 -18.35 -8.99 15.11
C LEU A 312 -17.29 -8.37 16.02
N THR A 313 -17.04 -7.08 15.82
CA THR A 313 -16.21 -6.29 16.73
C THR A 313 -16.74 -4.87 16.84
N GLY A 314 -16.30 -4.20 17.87
CA GLY A 314 -16.65 -2.84 18.20
C GLY A 314 -16.18 -2.49 19.59
N SER A 315 -16.93 -1.62 20.26
CA SER A 315 -16.68 -1.18 21.63
C SER A 315 -17.80 -1.60 22.56
N MET A 316 -17.49 -1.78 23.82
CA MET A 316 -18.44 -2.15 24.86
C MET A 316 -18.13 -1.44 26.19
N MET A 317 -19.17 -0.98 26.88
CA MET A 317 -19.07 -0.31 28.18
C MET A 317 -19.12 -1.29 29.37
N ARG A 318 -19.49 -2.53 29.13
CA ARG A 318 -19.71 -3.53 30.20
C ARG A 318 -19.12 -4.86 29.80
N SER A 319 -18.81 -5.68 30.82
CA SER A 319 -18.34 -7.04 30.63
C SER A 319 -19.24 -7.86 29.70
N LEU A 320 -18.67 -8.59 28.78
CA LEU A 320 -19.34 -9.54 27.91
C LEU A 320 -19.04 -10.97 28.43
N ASP A 321 -20.08 -11.74 28.75
CA ASP A 321 -19.98 -13.14 29.20
C ASP A 321 -19.08 -13.35 30.44
N GLY A 322 -19.08 -12.42 31.37
CA GLY A 322 -18.23 -12.52 32.58
C GLY A 322 -16.76 -12.19 32.35
N ASN A 323 -16.36 -11.87 31.11
CA ASN A 323 -15.02 -11.33 30.83
C ASN A 323 -14.94 -9.91 31.42
N LYS A 324 -14.04 -9.70 32.39
CA LYS A 324 -13.90 -8.41 33.08
C LYS A 324 -13.44 -7.36 32.09
N SER A 325 -14.12 -6.20 32.08
CA SER A 325 -13.59 -4.96 31.50
C SER A 325 -12.31 -4.56 32.25
N THR A 326 -11.32 -4.11 31.52
CA THR A 326 -10.03 -3.65 32.10
C THR A 326 -9.97 -2.15 32.34
N GLY A 327 -10.98 -1.39 31.85
CA GLY A 327 -11.00 0.06 31.95
C GLY A 327 -12.36 0.67 31.73
N GLY A 328 -12.44 1.68 30.88
CA GLY A 328 -13.66 2.36 30.48
C GLY A 328 -14.43 1.59 29.43
N ILE A 329 -14.19 1.90 28.15
CA ILE A 329 -14.76 1.20 26.99
C ILE A 329 -13.70 0.24 26.46
N ASP A 330 -14.06 -1.02 26.26
CA ASP A 330 -13.15 -2.08 25.76
C ASP A 330 -13.59 -2.59 24.37
N VAL A 331 -12.64 -3.16 23.62
CA VAL A 331 -12.89 -3.89 22.37
C VAL A 331 -13.51 -5.24 22.69
N PHE A 332 -14.52 -5.66 21.94
CA PHE A 332 -14.97 -7.04 21.92
C PHE A 332 -14.71 -7.72 20.57
N LEU A 333 -14.53 -9.01 20.60
CA LEU A 333 -14.58 -9.91 19.45
C LEU A 333 -15.58 -11.02 19.77
N LEU A 334 -16.62 -11.12 18.95
CA LEU A 334 -17.72 -12.07 19.12
C LEU A 334 -17.83 -12.94 17.89
N LYS A 335 -17.87 -14.27 18.07
CA LYS A 335 -18.22 -15.22 17.02
C LYS A 335 -19.63 -15.76 17.25
N MET A 336 -20.42 -15.74 16.20
CA MET A 336 -21.79 -16.28 16.16
C MET A 336 -21.94 -17.26 15.02
N TYR A 337 -23.02 -18.04 15.06
CA TYR A 337 -23.52 -18.71 13.87
C TYR A 337 -24.30 -17.70 12.99
N LYS A 338 -24.26 -17.88 11.68
CA LYS A 338 -25.07 -17.11 10.73
C LYS A 338 -26.58 -17.25 10.95
N THR A 339 -26.99 -18.22 11.75
CA THR A 339 -28.38 -18.45 12.19
C THR A 339 -28.77 -17.66 13.44
N GLY A 340 -27.80 -17.01 14.11
CA GLY A 340 -28.06 -16.12 15.26
C GLY A 340 -27.37 -16.53 16.57
N PRO A 341 -27.29 -17.80 16.98
CA PRO A 341 -26.71 -18.16 18.27
C PRO A 341 -25.23 -17.80 18.40
N LYS A 342 -24.86 -17.32 19.59
CA LYS A 342 -23.47 -17.02 19.94
C LYS A 342 -22.65 -18.30 20.11
N ARG A 343 -21.37 -18.25 19.70
CA ARG A 343 -20.41 -19.33 19.91
C ARG A 343 -19.42 -19.00 21.02
N TRP A 344 -18.77 -17.86 20.95
CA TRP A 344 -17.82 -17.38 21.95
C TRP A 344 -17.62 -15.87 21.83
N SER A 345 -17.13 -15.27 22.88
CA SER A 345 -16.68 -13.87 22.90
C SER A 345 -15.33 -13.74 23.57
N LYS A 346 -14.61 -12.66 23.22
CA LYS A 346 -13.39 -12.20 23.89
C LYS A 346 -13.43 -10.70 24.04
N THR A 347 -12.80 -10.20 25.09
CA THR A 347 -12.66 -8.77 25.38
C THR A 347 -11.17 -8.43 25.42
N PHE A 348 -10.83 -7.28 24.88
CA PHE A 348 -9.47 -6.74 24.83
C PHE A 348 -9.55 -5.26 25.19
N GLY A 349 -8.63 -4.79 26.02
CA GLY A 349 -8.61 -3.37 26.33
C GLY A 349 -7.48 -3.00 27.29
N THR A 350 -7.37 -1.73 27.48
CA THR A 350 -6.45 -1.07 28.40
C THR A 350 -7.24 -0.44 29.54
N LYS A 351 -6.61 0.44 30.34
CA LYS A 351 -7.31 1.26 31.35
C LYS A 351 -8.07 2.45 30.75
N LEU A 352 -7.86 2.73 29.45
CA LEU A 352 -8.49 3.80 28.71
C LEU A 352 -9.57 3.24 27.78
N ASP A 353 -10.22 4.10 27.01
CA ASP A 353 -11.24 3.70 26.03
C ASP A 353 -10.60 3.08 24.79
N ASP A 354 -11.03 1.89 24.43
CA ASP A 354 -10.56 1.10 23.29
C ASP A 354 -11.71 0.77 22.33
N SER A 355 -11.45 0.69 21.03
CA SER A 355 -12.47 0.38 20.03
C SER A 355 -11.93 -0.50 18.90
N GLY A 356 -12.67 -1.56 18.59
CA GLY A 356 -12.42 -2.42 17.43
C GLY A 356 -13.14 -1.88 16.19
N THR A 357 -12.38 -1.40 15.19
CA THR A 357 -12.92 -0.67 14.05
C THR A 357 -13.08 -1.51 12.78
N SER A 358 -12.37 -2.63 12.66
CA SER A 358 -12.36 -3.45 11.44
C SER A 358 -12.09 -4.92 11.74
N LEU A 359 -12.60 -5.79 10.87
CA LEU A 359 -12.37 -7.24 10.87
C LEU A 359 -12.01 -7.71 9.46
N ALA A 360 -11.05 -8.63 9.39
CA ALA A 360 -10.75 -9.39 8.20
C ALA A 360 -10.72 -10.87 8.51
N ILE A 361 -11.28 -11.68 7.62
CA ILE A 361 -11.22 -13.14 7.69
C ILE A 361 -10.22 -13.59 6.63
N LEU A 362 -9.19 -14.30 7.06
CA LEU A 362 -8.31 -15.01 6.14
C LEU A 362 -9.03 -16.28 5.73
N SER A 363 -9.09 -16.57 4.43
CA SER A 363 -9.48 -17.90 3.95
C SER A 363 -8.35 -18.85 4.34
N ASP A 364 -8.66 -19.88 5.11
CA ASP A 364 -7.77 -21.04 5.20
C ASP A 364 -7.69 -21.63 3.79
N GLU A 365 -6.49 -21.61 3.20
CA GLU A 365 -6.19 -22.29 1.94
C GLU A 365 -6.27 -23.82 2.11
#